data_ac9318bedeb32fe1d82735736a091434
#
_entry.id   ac9318bedeb32fe1d82735736a091434
#
_cell.length_a   1.000
_cell.length_b   1.000
_cell.length_c   1.000
_cell.angle_alpha   90.00
_cell.angle_beta   90.00
_cell.angle_gamma   90.00
#
_symmetry.space_group_name_H-M   'P 1'
#
loop_
_entity.id
_entity.type
_entity.pdbx_description
1 polymer ?
#
loop_
_entity_poly.entity_id
_entity_poly.type
_entity_poly.pdbx_seq_one_letter_code
_entity_poly.pdbx_strand_id
1 'polypeptide(L)'
;MHRFAAMASLVLTSTLGIAQESPTPPPAPAAQADAAETPPEPERHAVELLRREAGRVMSQMPSGGARRFLIATTFLPVVDPRTIHWDKAARRALTPDEFAALPEGDKAPFETRTLDDKFYYYTRFGTPLAYARPIEILSAQTPDQPTPFAKTRLFDFGYGTIGHLRLLASLGADVHGVEVDPVLRALYSAPEDTGIVEAAPIAPDTVEGKLTLHHGSWPGDTTLTKAVGDGFDFFISKNVLKRGYIHPAQEVDKRLLVDLGVDEETYVKALASLMKPGGLVLIYNLSPAQKPDAYIPWADGRCPFDRNLLEKAGFEVLAYDADDSEAARTMGQAFEWDQGEKPMDLANDLFATYTLLRRR
;
A
#
# COMPACT_ATOMS: atom_id res chain seq x y z
N MET A 1 -14.55 -17.28 -11.22
CA MET A 1 -14.91 -16.75 -9.89
C MET A 1 -13.85 -16.95 -8.79
N HIS A 2 -12.74 -17.67 -9.02
CA HIS A 2 -11.75 -18.00 -7.97
C HIS A 2 -10.46 -17.14 -8.00
N ARG A 3 -10.33 -16.18 -8.92
CA ARG A 3 -9.04 -15.51 -9.17
C ARG A 3 -8.78 -14.25 -8.33
N PHE A 4 -9.81 -13.56 -7.86
CA PHE A 4 -9.64 -12.40 -6.99
C PHE A 4 -9.45 -12.75 -5.51
N ALA A 5 -9.85 -13.96 -5.10
CA ALA A 5 -9.50 -14.49 -3.77
C ALA A 5 -7.98 -14.50 -3.54
N ALA A 6 -7.17 -14.52 -4.61
CA ALA A 6 -5.71 -14.49 -4.51
C ALA A 6 -5.16 -13.11 -4.10
N MET A 7 -5.85 -11.99 -4.39
CA MET A 7 -5.38 -10.66 -3.94
C MET A 7 -5.69 -10.37 -2.46
N ALA A 8 -6.73 -10.98 -1.91
CA ALA A 8 -7.07 -10.82 -0.49
C ALA A 8 -6.74 -12.07 0.35
N SER A 9 -6.50 -13.22 -0.29
CA SER A 9 -6.31 -14.52 0.37
C SER A 9 -4.86 -14.99 0.50
N LEU A 10 -3.86 -14.14 0.34
CA LEU A 10 -2.49 -14.52 0.72
C LEU A 10 -2.21 -14.29 2.22
N VAL A 11 -3.27 -14.25 3.03
CA VAL A 11 -3.19 -14.48 4.46
C VAL A 11 -3.52 -15.95 4.67
N LEU A 12 -2.46 -16.79 4.81
CA LEU A 12 -2.51 -18.13 5.39
C LEU A 12 -3.36 -19.21 4.71
N THR A 13 -2.75 -20.06 3.90
CA THR A 13 -2.94 -21.50 4.02
C THR A 13 -1.71 -22.24 3.51
N SER A 14 -0.80 -22.58 4.40
CA SER A 14 -0.02 -23.81 4.25
C SER A 14 -0.89 -24.93 4.81
N THR A 15 -1.65 -25.63 3.97
CA THR A 15 -2.29 -26.88 4.30
C THR A 15 -1.25 -28.01 4.21
N LEU A 16 -1.15 -28.76 5.29
CA LEU A 16 -0.45 -30.06 5.33
C LEU A 16 -0.97 -30.95 4.19
N GLY A 17 -0.04 -31.42 3.34
CA GLY A 17 -0.32 -32.45 2.36
C GLY A 17 -0.48 -33.79 3.04
N ILE A 18 -1.66 -34.39 2.90
CA ILE A 18 -1.84 -35.83 3.08
C ILE A 18 -1.40 -36.48 1.77
N ALA A 19 -0.41 -37.32 1.84
CA ALA A 19 0.08 -38.14 0.72
C ALA A 19 -1.03 -39.07 0.26
N GLN A 20 -1.47 -38.91 -0.97
CA GLN A 20 -2.27 -39.88 -1.69
C GLN A 20 -1.39 -40.46 -2.79
N GLU A 21 -1.17 -41.75 -2.71
CA GLU A 21 -0.41 -42.53 -3.70
C GLU A 21 -1.06 -42.40 -5.08
N SER A 22 -0.29 -41.92 -6.05
CA SER A 22 -0.70 -41.85 -7.46
C SER A 22 -0.22 -43.08 -8.22
N PRO A 23 -0.98 -43.60 -9.18
CA PRO A 23 -0.58 -44.77 -9.98
C PRO A 23 0.55 -44.41 -10.96
N THR A 24 1.39 -45.37 -11.21
CA THR A 24 2.58 -45.32 -12.07
C THR A 24 2.24 -44.84 -13.49
N PRO A 25 2.94 -43.85 -14.04
CA PRO A 25 2.77 -43.41 -15.42
C PRO A 25 3.44 -44.38 -16.41
N PRO A 26 2.94 -44.45 -17.69
CA PRO A 26 3.54 -45.22 -18.76
C PRO A 26 4.88 -44.61 -19.21
N PRO A 27 5.75 -45.41 -19.89
CA PRO A 27 7.11 -45.01 -20.23
C PRO A 27 7.13 -43.86 -21.26
N ALA A 28 8.04 -42.91 -21.04
CA ALA A 28 8.26 -41.73 -21.83
C ALA A 28 8.75 -42.02 -23.26
N PRO A 29 8.32 -41.26 -24.28
CA PRO A 29 8.95 -41.26 -25.60
C PRO A 29 10.33 -40.57 -25.56
N ALA A 30 11.21 -41.03 -26.43
CA ALA A 30 12.63 -40.70 -26.50
C ALA A 30 12.94 -39.20 -26.61
N ALA A 31 14.10 -38.86 -26.08
CA ALA A 31 14.74 -37.58 -25.95
C ALA A 31 14.55 -36.66 -27.18
N GLN A 32 13.97 -35.47 -26.91
CA GLN A 32 14.15 -34.28 -27.73
C GLN A 32 15.42 -33.56 -27.23
N ALA A 33 16.22 -33.14 -28.21
CA ALA A 33 17.50 -32.48 -28.02
C ALA A 33 17.39 -31.21 -27.17
N ASP A 34 18.41 -30.99 -26.34
CA ASP A 34 18.64 -29.84 -25.48
C ASP A 34 18.27 -28.50 -26.15
N ALA A 35 17.16 -27.92 -25.74
CA ALA A 35 17.01 -26.49 -25.82
C ALA A 35 17.96 -25.93 -24.75
N ALA A 36 19.00 -25.21 -25.18
CA ALA A 36 19.93 -24.54 -24.29
C ALA A 36 19.12 -23.72 -23.26
N GLU A 37 19.17 -24.11 -21.99
CA GLU A 37 18.61 -23.33 -20.90
C GLU A 37 19.22 -21.93 -20.98
N THR A 38 18.39 -20.92 -21.25
CA THR A 38 18.81 -19.55 -21.15
C THR A 38 19.25 -19.34 -19.70
N PRO A 39 20.50 -18.83 -19.45
CA PRO A 39 20.96 -18.60 -18.09
C PRO A 39 19.92 -17.76 -17.34
N PRO A 40 19.63 -18.07 -16.07
CA PRO A 40 18.70 -17.27 -15.30
C PRO A 40 19.16 -15.81 -15.32
N GLU A 41 18.24 -14.87 -15.65
CA GLU A 41 18.54 -13.43 -15.58
C GLU A 41 19.09 -13.12 -14.18
N PRO A 42 20.15 -12.30 -14.08
CA PRO A 42 20.69 -11.93 -12.79
C PRO A 42 19.59 -11.32 -11.93
N GLU A 43 19.53 -11.71 -10.68
CA GLU A 43 18.53 -11.24 -9.71
C GLU A 43 18.66 -9.71 -9.58
N ARG A 44 17.62 -8.99 -10.01
CA ARG A 44 17.63 -7.53 -10.05
C ARG A 44 17.12 -6.98 -8.74
N HIS A 45 17.79 -5.96 -8.23
CA HIS A 45 17.31 -5.22 -7.06
C HIS A 45 15.95 -4.58 -7.29
N ALA A 46 15.14 -4.49 -6.24
CA ALA A 46 13.81 -3.87 -6.27
C ALA A 46 13.83 -2.45 -6.85
N VAL A 47 14.86 -1.67 -6.54
CA VAL A 47 15.03 -0.30 -7.06
C VAL A 47 15.17 -0.25 -8.59
N GLU A 48 15.78 -1.24 -9.21
CA GLU A 48 15.89 -1.34 -10.68
C GLU A 48 14.53 -1.65 -11.31
N LEU A 49 13.75 -2.53 -10.68
CA LEU A 49 12.40 -2.84 -11.10
C LEU A 49 11.51 -1.60 -11.01
N LEU A 50 11.57 -0.88 -9.89
CA LEU A 50 10.81 0.36 -9.68
C LEU A 50 11.15 1.43 -10.71
N ARG A 51 12.43 1.61 -11.07
CA ARG A 51 12.84 2.56 -12.13
C ARG A 51 12.23 2.21 -13.48
N ARG A 52 12.17 0.93 -13.84
CA ARG A 52 11.52 0.48 -15.08
C ARG A 52 10.03 0.72 -15.07
N GLU A 53 9.36 0.33 -13.99
CA GLU A 53 7.93 0.59 -13.80
C GLU A 53 7.63 2.08 -13.90
N ALA A 54 8.42 2.92 -13.23
CA ALA A 54 8.28 4.38 -13.29
C ALA A 54 8.37 4.89 -14.73
N GLY A 55 9.36 4.41 -15.50
CA GLY A 55 9.52 4.77 -16.91
C GLY A 55 8.29 4.45 -17.76
N ARG A 56 7.65 3.29 -17.53
CA ARG A 56 6.44 2.88 -18.27
C ARG A 56 5.21 3.72 -17.91
N VAL A 57 5.07 4.11 -16.65
CA VAL A 57 3.91 4.87 -16.16
C VAL A 57 4.04 6.38 -16.40
N MET A 58 5.24 6.89 -16.60
CA MET A 58 5.56 8.32 -16.69
C MET A 58 4.69 9.08 -17.69
N SER A 59 4.43 8.50 -18.86
CA SER A 59 3.63 9.15 -19.91
C SER A 59 2.15 9.33 -19.56
N GLN A 60 1.67 8.61 -18.55
CA GLN A 60 0.28 8.63 -18.11
C GLN A 60 0.04 9.65 -16.99
N MET A 61 1.10 10.30 -16.50
CA MET A 61 1.05 11.26 -15.39
C MET A 61 1.27 12.68 -15.91
N PRO A 62 0.20 13.44 -16.20
CA PRO A 62 0.31 14.81 -16.69
C PRO A 62 0.83 15.80 -15.65
N SER A 63 0.54 15.61 -14.35
CA SER A 63 0.96 16.57 -13.32
C SER A 63 2.45 16.54 -13.01
N GLY A 64 2.99 17.70 -12.66
CA GLY A 64 4.38 17.83 -12.22
C GLY A 64 4.67 17.01 -10.95
N GLY A 65 3.73 16.94 -10.01
CA GLY A 65 3.88 16.21 -8.75
C GLY A 65 4.02 14.71 -8.96
N ALA A 66 3.13 14.08 -9.75
CA ALA A 66 3.21 12.66 -10.03
C ALA A 66 4.44 12.28 -10.86
N ARG A 67 4.84 13.11 -11.82
CA ARG A 67 6.09 12.89 -12.58
C ARG A 67 7.32 12.93 -11.68
N ARG A 68 7.43 13.91 -10.77
CA ARG A 68 8.54 13.99 -9.81
C ARG A 68 8.55 12.79 -8.88
N PHE A 69 7.39 12.33 -8.42
CA PHE A 69 7.26 11.11 -7.63
C PHE A 69 7.85 9.89 -8.35
N LEU A 70 7.56 9.72 -9.64
CA LEU A 70 8.11 8.64 -10.45
C LEU A 70 9.63 8.82 -10.69
N ILE A 71 10.11 10.03 -10.98
CA ILE A 71 11.54 10.31 -11.17
C ILE A 71 12.32 10.02 -9.88
N ALA A 72 11.74 10.28 -8.71
CA ALA A 72 12.37 10.05 -7.42
C ALA A 72 12.79 8.58 -7.18
N THR A 73 12.20 7.62 -7.90
CA THR A 73 12.63 6.20 -7.86
C THR A 73 14.10 6.02 -8.22
N THR A 74 14.67 6.95 -9.00
CA THR A 74 16.09 6.93 -9.41
C THR A 74 17.04 7.08 -8.20
N PHE A 75 16.54 7.67 -7.12
CA PHE A 75 17.33 8.01 -5.91
C PHE A 75 17.02 7.11 -4.72
N LEU A 76 16.15 6.10 -4.88
CA LEU A 76 15.91 5.13 -3.81
C LEU A 76 17.19 4.33 -3.53
N PRO A 77 17.58 4.17 -2.25
CA PRO A 77 18.72 3.36 -1.87
C PRO A 77 18.47 1.87 -2.11
N VAL A 78 19.51 1.12 -2.42
CA VAL A 78 19.48 -0.35 -2.29
C VAL A 78 19.51 -0.69 -0.81
N VAL A 79 18.69 -1.63 -0.39
CA VAL A 79 18.56 -2.05 1.01
C VAL A 79 18.94 -3.51 1.13
N ASP A 80 19.79 -3.82 2.11
CA ASP A 80 20.15 -5.18 2.43
C ASP A 80 18.95 -5.95 2.99
N PRO A 81 18.89 -7.28 2.79
CA PRO A 81 17.86 -8.12 3.38
C PRO A 81 17.76 -7.95 4.90
N ARG A 82 16.54 -7.90 5.42
CA ARG A 82 16.24 -7.70 6.84
C ARG A 82 15.76 -9.01 7.46
N THR A 83 16.25 -9.29 8.66
CA THR A 83 15.80 -10.45 9.44
C THR A 83 14.76 -10.02 10.45
N ILE A 84 13.67 -10.80 10.54
CA ILE A 84 12.65 -10.68 11.59
C ILE A 84 12.35 -12.06 12.17
N HIS A 85 11.74 -12.08 13.35
CA HIS A 85 11.24 -13.29 13.99
C HIS A 85 9.72 -13.21 14.07
N TRP A 86 9.05 -14.22 13.52
CA TRP A 86 7.60 -14.22 13.32
C TRP A 86 6.90 -15.36 14.05
N ASP A 87 6.00 -15.04 14.98
CA ASP A 87 5.02 -15.97 15.54
C ASP A 87 3.69 -15.82 14.79
N LYS A 88 3.39 -16.80 13.94
CA LYS A 88 2.18 -16.82 13.11
C LYS A 88 0.92 -16.97 13.95
N ALA A 89 0.96 -17.74 15.02
CA ALA A 89 -0.21 -18.03 15.83
C ALA A 89 -0.65 -16.80 16.65
N ALA A 90 0.33 -16.13 17.28
CA ALA A 90 0.10 -14.89 18.02
C ALA A 90 0.05 -13.64 17.14
N ARG A 91 0.35 -13.75 15.82
CA ARG A 91 0.50 -12.62 14.90
C ARG A 91 1.46 -11.56 15.45
N ARG A 92 2.61 -12.00 15.91
CA ARG A 92 3.63 -11.16 16.54
C ARG A 92 4.93 -11.22 15.75
N ALA A 93 5.48 -10.06 15.39
CA ALA A 93 6.80 -9.96 14.78
C ALA A 93 7.75 -9.22 15.71
N LEU A 94 9.00 -9.68 15.76
CA LEU A 94 10.06 -9.11 16.57
C LEU A 94 11.26 -8.79 15.69
N THR A 95 11.96 -7.73 16.05
CA THR A 95 13.30 -7.47 15.55
C THR A 95 14.28 -8.49 16.12
N PRO A 96 15.50 -8.65 15.54
CA PRO A 96 16.53 -9.52 16.12
C PRO A 96 16.85 -9.19 17.58
N ASP A 97 16.92 -7.91 17.94
CA ASP A 97 17.22 -7.47 19.31
C ASP A 97 16.08 -7.80 20.28
N GLU A 98 14.83 -7.56 19.88
CA GLU A 98 13.66 -7.92 20.68
C GLU A 98 13.59 -9.43 20.90
N PHE A 99 13.89 -10.23 19.86
CA PHE A 99 13.91 -11.67 19.95
C PHE A 99 15.06 -12.17 20.85
N ALA A 100 16.24 -11.57 20.72
CA ALA A 100 17.39 -11.91 21.57
C ALA A 100 17.10 -11.66 23.06
N ALA A 101 16.33 -10.62 23.36
CA ALA A 101 15.95 -10.24 24.73
C ALA A 101 14.89 -11.16 25.35
N LEU A 102 14.23 -12.04 24.57
CA LEU A 102 13.25 -12.98 25.11
C LEU A 102 13.90 -14.06 25.96
N PRO A 103 13.22 -14.55 27.04
CA PRO A 103 13.58 -15.78 27.72
C PRO A 103 13.62 -16.95 26.74
N GLU A 104 14.54 -17.91 26.94
CA GLU A 104 14.72 -19.02 26.00
C GLU A 104 13.44 -19.86 25.77
N GLY A 105 12.63 -20.05 26.83
CA GLY A 105 11.36 -20.76 26.74
C GLY A 105 10.30 -20.08 25.88
N ASP A 106 10.41 -18.76 25.65
CA ASP A 106 9.44 -17.97 24.89
C ASP A 106 9.83 -17.84 23.40
N LYS A 107 10.99 -18.33 23.02
CA LYS A 107 11.51 -18.25 21.64
C LYS A 107 10.93 -19.29 20.70
N ALA A 108 10.50 -20.43 21.22
CA ALA A 108 10.07 -21.60 20.45
C ALA A 108 8.96 -21.33 19.41
N PRO A 109 7.98 -20.43 19.61
CA PRO A 109 6.93 -20.15 18.63
C PRO A 109 7.39 -19.35 17.41
N PHE A 110 8.57 -18.72 17.47
CA PHE A 110 9.06 -17.82 16.44
C PHE A 110 9.86 -18.55 15.37
N GLU A 111 9.54 -18.29 14.12
CA GLU A 111 10.36 -18.64 12.96
C GLU A 111 11.18 -17.43 12.51
N THR A 112 12.43 -17.64 12.13
CA THR A 112 13.28 -16.60 11.55
C THR A 112 12.94 -16.45 10.08
N ARG A 113 12.74 -15.20 9.63
CA ARG A 113 12.49 -14.86 8.23
C ARG A 113 13.46 -13.80 7.78
N THR A 114 14.03 -14.00 6.60
CA THR A 114 14.78 -12.98 5.89
C THR A 114 13.89 -12.38 4.81
N LEU A 115 13.73 -11.07 4.83
CA LEU A 115 12.91 -10.29 3.91
C LEU A 115 13.85 -9.49 3.02
N ASP A 116 13.74 -9.67 1.72
CA ASP A 116 14.58 -9.04 0.71
C ASP A 116 14.17 -7.58 0.42
N ASP A 117 14.89 -6.92 -0.49
CA ASP A 117 14.61 -5.55 -0.90
C ASP A 117 13.29 -5.42 -1.66
N LYS A 118 12.79 -6.48 -2.30
CA LYS A 118 11.45 -6.50 -2.88
C LYS A 118 10.39 -6.43 -1.79
N PHE A 119 10.53 -7.24 -0.74
CA PHE A 119 9.60 -7.17 0.39
C PHE A 119 9.67 -5.82 1.11
N TYR A 120 10.83 -5.17 1.10
CA TYR A 120 11.01 -3.85 1.70
C TYR A 120 10.28 -2.75 0.94
N TYR A 121 10.34 -2.73 -0.41
CA TYR A 121 9.79 -1.65 -1.23
C TYR A 121 8.39 -1.93 -1.78
N TYR A 122 8.07 -3.19 -2.10
CA TYR A 122 6.77 -3.56 -2.65
C TYR A 122 5.79 -3.90 -1.55
N THR A 123 4.51 -3.63 -1.79
CA THR A 123 3.48 -4.17 -0.94
C THR A 123 3.31 -5.66 -1.22
N ARG A 124 2.66 -6.37 -0.31
CA ARG A 124 2.16 -7.73 -0.58
C ARG A 124 1.27 -7.79 -1.84
N PHE A 125 0.70 -6.68 -2.24
CA PHE A 125 -0.32 -6.58 -3.28
C PHE A 125 0.18 -5.84 -4.54
N GLY A 126 1.45 -5.48 -4.62
CA GLY A 126 2.03 -4.87 -5.80
C GLY A 126 2.99 -3.71 -5.53
N THR A 127 3.25 -2.97 -6.59
CA THR A 127 4.23 -1.89 -6.59
C THR A 127 3.78 -0.66 -5.78
N PRO A 128 4.72 0.01 -5.05
CA PRO A 128 4.45 1.30 -4.41
C PRO A 128 4.10 2.40 -5.43
N LEU A 129 4.48 2.21 -6.70
CA LEU A 129 4.19 3.18 -7.75
C LEU A 129 2.71 3.22 -8.15
N ALA A 130 1.90 2.27 -7.68
CA ALA A 130 0.44 2.37 -7.79
C ALA A 130 -0.14 3.56 -7.00
N TYR A 131 0.66 4.23 -6.16
CA TYR A 131 0.32 5.53 -5.57
C TYR A 131 0.47 6.70 -6.55
N ALA A 132 1.08 6.51 -7.72
CA ALA A 132 1.21 7.59 -8.73
C ALA A 132 -0.15 8.18 -9.11
N ARG A 133 -1.21 7.34 -9.22
CA ARG A 133 -2.55 7.84 -9.53
C ARG A 133 -3.20 8.65 -8.39
N PRO A 134 -3.21 8.19 -7.12
CA PRO A 134 -3.56 9.04 -5.98
C PRO A 134 -2.82 10.38 -5.94
N ILE A 135 -1.51 10.36 -6.17
CA ILE A 135 -0.66 11.55 -6.20
C ILE A 135 -1.04 12.49 -7.37
N GLU A 136 -1.37 11.93 -8.53
CA GLU A 136 -1.87 12.68 -9.69
C GLU A 136 -3.17 13.41 -9.35
N ILE A 137 -4.15 12.72 -8.72
CA ILE A 137 -5.42 13.31 -8.31
C ILE A 137 -5.20 14.47 -7.33
N LEU A 138 -4.34 14.30 -6.34
CA LEU A 138 -4.01 15.35 -5.38
C LEU A 138 -3.27 16.52 -6.03
N SER A 139 -2.29 16.25 -6.90
CA SER A 139 -1.53 17.29 -7.60
C SER A 139 -2.41 18.13 -8.54
N ALA A 140 -3.43 17.52 -9.13
CA ALA A 140 -4.39 18.23 -9.97
C ALA A 140 -5.23 19.28 -9.20
N GLN A 141 -5.27 19.19 -7.86
CA GLN A 141 -5.93 20.20 -7.02
C GLN A 141 -5.06 21.44 -6.76
N THR A 142 -3.79 21.40 -7.14
CA THR A 142 -2.82 22.47 -6.94
C THR A 142 -2.01 22.71 -8.24
N PRO A 143 -2.68 23.03 -9.36
CA PRO A 143 -2.06 23.00 -10.70
C PRO A 143 -0.91 24.02 -10.85
N ASP A 144 -0.95 25.10 -10.09
CA ASP A 144 0.06 26.17 -10.14
C ASP A 144 1.30 25.86 -9.28
N GLN A 145 1.32 24.71 -8.57
CA GLN A 145 2.44 24.32 -7.72
C GLN A 145 3.27 23.24 -8.40
N PRO A 146 4.49 23.55 -8.87
CA PRO A 146 5.36 22.54 -9.50
C PRO A 146 5.85 21.47 -8.51
N THR A 147 5.87 21.80 -7.21
CA THR A 147 6.27 20.92 -6.10
C THR A 147 5.17 20.86 -5.03
N PRO A 148 4.00 20.26 -5.33
CA PRO A 148 2.82 20.33 -4.45
C PRO A 148 3.05 19.69 -3.07
N PHE A 149 4.04 18.82 -2.93
CA PHE A 149 4.33 18.10 -1.68
C PHE A 149 5.48 18.71 -0.88
N ALA A 150 6.28 19.60 -1.46
CA ALA A 150 7.38 20.23 -0.74
C ALA A 150 6.90 21.10 0.43
N LYS A 151 7.49 20.89 1.62
CA LYS A 151 7.14 21.60 2.87
C LYS A 151 5.68 21.41 3.33
N THR A 152 5.04 20.32 2.90
CA THR A 152 3.69 19.93 3.33
C THR A 152 3.77 18.75 4.28
N ARG A 153 2.72 18.56 5.09
CA ARG A 153 2.55 17.38 5.94
C ARG A 153 1.58 16.41 5.27
N LEU A 154 1.98 15.16 5.15
CA LEU A 154 1.18 14.11 4.54
C LEU A 154 1.00 12.95 5.53
N PHE A 155 -0.24 12.47 5.66
CA PHE A 155 -0.59 11.29 6.45
C PHE A 155 -1.09 10.18 5.55
N ASP A 156 -0.51 8.99 5.67
CA ASP A 156 -0.96 7.78 4.96
C ASP A 156 -1.52 6.76 5.94
N PHE A 157 -2.78 6.42 5.76
CA PHE A 157 -3.52 5.49 6.61
C PHE A 157 -3.48 4.08 6.02
N GLY A 158 -2.74 3.19 6.67
CA GLY A 158 -2.50 1.82 6.22
C GLY A 158 -1.50 1.79 5.07
N TYR A 159 -0.27 2.28 5.31
CA TYR A 159 0.71 2.51 4.26
C TYR A 159 1.19 1.23 3.55
N GLY A 160 1.12 0.06 4.17
CA GLY A 160 1.45 -1.24 3.57
C GLY A 160 2.87 -1.42 3.07
N THR A 161 3.59 -0.35 2.73
CA THR A 161 5.02 -0.34 2.37
C THR A 161 5.62 1.05 2.56
N ILE A 162 6.91 1.08 2.87
CA ILE A 162 7.67 2.33 3.01
C ILE A 162 7.98 3.00 1.64
N GLY A 163 7.89 2.26 0.54
CA GLY A 163 8.40 2.70 -0.76
C GLY A 163 7.86 4.06 -1.20
N HIS A 164 6.54 4.22 -1.28
CA HIS A 164 5.93 5.48 -1.70
C HIS A 164 6.09 6.61 -0.67
N LEU A 165 6.18 6.27 0.63
CA LEU A 165 6.42 7.26 1.69
C LEU A 165 7.82 7.88 1.54
N ARG A 166 8.85 7.06 1.28
CA ARG A 166 10.21 7.55 1.04
C ARG A 166 10.28 8.44 -0.21
N LEU A 167 9.58 8.06 -1.28
CA LEU A 167 9.49 8.89 -2.48
C LEU A 167 8.88 10.26 -2.19
N LEU A 168 7.77 10.32 -1.43
CA LEU A 168 7.15 11.58 -1.05
C LEU A 168 8.03 12.42 -0.12
N ALA A 169 8.69 11.78 0.85
CA ALA A 169 9.63 12.47 1.73
C ALA A 169 10.83 13.02 0.94
N SER A 170 11.37 12.29 -0.04
CA SER A 170 12.45 12.79 -0.89
C SER A 170 12.04 13.98 -1.78
N LEU A 171 10.74 14.24 -1.93
CA LEU A 171 10.19 15.44 -2.56
C LEU A 171 9.97 16.61 -1.58
N GLY A 172 10.41 16.48 -0.34
CA GLY A 172 10.37 17.52 0.68
C GLY A 172 9.13 17.53 1.57
N ALA A 173 8.34 16.45 1.59
CA ALA A 173 7.20 16.32 2.49
C ALA A 173 7.62 15.83 3.89
N ASP A 174 6.89 16.28 4.92
CA ASP A 174 6.87 15.65 6.25
C ASP A 174 5.80 14.54 6.23
N VAL A 175 6.24 13.30 6.02
CA VAL A 175 5.37 12.16 5.77
C VAL A 175 5.21 11.34 7.04
N HIS A 176 3.96 11.09 7.42
CA HIS A 176 3.59 10.22 8.53
C HIS A 176 2.80 9.02 7.99
N GLY A 177 3.30 7.82 8.21
CA GLY A 177 2.57 6.59 7.90
C GLY A 177 2.05 5.92 9.16
N VAL A 178 0.82 5.42 9.18
CA VAL A 178 0.30 4.57 10.27
C VAL A 178 -0.02 3.18 9.74
N GLU A 179 0.35 2.15 10.52
CA GLU A 179 0.12 0.75 10.16
C GLU A 179 -0.08 -0.10 11.41
N VAL A 180 -0.85 -1.17 11.30
CA VAL A 180 -1.11 -2.13 12.37
C VAL A 180 -0.37 -3.46 12.17
N ASP A 181 0.20 -3.71 11.00
CA ASP A 181 0.89 -4.98 10.71
C ASP A 181 2.20 -5.06 11.49
N PRO A 182 2.34 -6.00 12.43
CA PRO A 182 3.55 -6.14 13.24
C PRO A 182 4.79 -6.54 12.40
N VAL A 183 4.62 -7.16 11.23
CA VAL A 183 5.73 -7.48 10.32
C VAL A 183 6.36 -6.18 9.80
N LEU A 184 5.54 -5.21 9.38
CA LEU A 184 6.04 -3.93 8.89
C LEU A 184 6.70 -3.11 10.01
N ARG A 185 6.17 -3.20 11.25
CA ARG A 185 6.83 -2.59 12.41
C ARG A 185 8.25 -3.15 12.63
N ALA A 186 8.40 -4.46 12.56
CA ALA A 186 9.70 -5.09 12.77
C ALA A 186 10.64 -4.86 11.57
N LEU A 187 10.11 -4.88 10.35
CA LEU A 187 10.87 -4.66 9.11
C LEU A 187 11.48 -3.25 9.05
N TYR A 188 10.69 -2.23 9.39
CA TYR A 188 11.08 -0.81 9.30
C TYR A 188 11.54 -0.25 10.65
N SER A 189 12.34 -1.01 11.37
CA SER A 189 12.81 -0.66 12.72
C SER A 189 14.23 -0.09 12.75
N ALA A 190 14.94 -0.10 11.63
CA ALA A 190 16.30 0.41 11.58
C ALA A 190 16.31 1.96 11.58
N PRO A 191 17.36 2.59 12.15
CA PRO A 191 17.44 4.05 12.23
C PRO A 191 17.31 4.77 10.90
N GLU A 192 17.78 4.16 9.81
CA GLU A 192 17.73 4.71 8.44
C GLU A 192 16.35 4.61 7.79
N ASP A 193 15.39 3.88 8.38
CA ASP A 193 14.05 3.73 7.83
C ASP A 193 13.19 4.98 8.04
N THR A 194 13.52 5.78 9.05
CA THR A 194 12.77 6.99 9.43
C THR A 194 13.71 8.19 9.64
N GLY A 195 13.13 9.36 9.93
CA GLY A 195 13.89 10.57 10.15
C GLY A 195 14.00 11.43 8.90
N ILE A 196 15.10 12.18 8.77
CA ILE A 196 15.34 13.04 7.60
C ILE A 196 15.61 12.18 6.37
N VAL A 197 14.93 12.51 5.27
CA VAL A 197 15.14 11.91 3.96
C VAL A 197 15.76 12.95 3.04
N GLU A 198 16.91 12.62 2.48
CA GLU A 198 17.62 13.49 1.55
C GLU A 198 16.72 13.87 0.35
N ALA A 199 16.86 15.10 -0.09
CA ALA A 199 16.15 15.60 -1.26
C ALA A 199 16.56 14.85 -2.51
N ALA A 200 15.59 14.34 -3.27
CA ALA A 200 15.87 13.85 -4.62
C ALA A 200 16.30 15.05 -5.49
N PRO A 201 17.49 15.04 -6.12
CA PRO A 201 18.01 16.18 -6.89
C PRO A 201 17.30 16.31 -8.25
N ILE A 202 15.98 16.43 -8.23
CA ILE A 202 15.13 16.52 -9.43
C ILE A 202 14.99 17.95 -9.90
N ALA A 203 15.03 18.91 -8.98
CA ALA A 203 14.94 20.33 -9.27
C ALA A 203 15.76 21.13 -8.23
N PRO A 204 16.21 22.35 -8.58
CA PRO A 204 17.04 23.17 -7.68
C PRO A 204 16.34 23.56 -6.36
N ASP A 205 15.02 23.55 -6.33
CA ASP A 205 14.18 23.89 -5.19
C ASP A 205 13.71 22.68 -4.36
N THR A 206 14.19 21.47 -4.70
CA THR A 206 13.89 20.27 -3.90
C THR A 206 14.60 20.37 -2.55
N VAL A 207 13.85 20.15 -1.47
CA VAL A 207 14.34 20.23 -0.10
C VAL A 207 14.25 18.86 0.58
N GLU A 208 15.00 18.66 1.65
CA GLU A 208 14.89 17.49 2.50
C GLU A 208 13.47 17.37 3.04
N GLY A 209 12.99 16.14 3.16
CA GLY A 209 11.75 15.83 3.84
C GLY A 209 11.99 15.01 5.09
N LYS A 210 10.91 14.50 5.64
CA LYS A 210 10.96 13.66 6.84
C LYS A 210 10.00 12.49 6.69
N LEU A 211 10.39 11.35 7.23
CA LEU A 211 9.53 10.16 7.32
C LEU A 211 9.39 9.74 8.77
N THR A 212 8.15 9.62 9.23
CA THR A 212 7.80 9.11 10.54
C THR A 212 6.81 7.95 10.38
N LEU A 213 7.14 6.80 10.96
CA LEU A 213 6.26 5.64 10.96
C LEU A 213 5.64 5.47 12.35
N HIS A 214 4.35 5.27 12.37
CA HIS A 214 3.56 4.99 13.56
C HIS A 214 3.00 3.57 13.47
N HIS A 215 2.98 2.88 14.61
CA HIS A 215 2.40 1.56 14.70
C HIS A 215 1.28 1.53 15.73
N GLY A 216 0.08 1.16 15.31
CA GLY A 216 -1.09 1.08 16.16
C GLY A 216 -2.37 1.50 15.45
N SER A 217 -3.48 1.47 16.20
CA SER A 217 -4.82 1.76 15.68
C SER A 217 -5.15 3.25 15.84
N TRP A 218 -4.96 4.03 14.78
CA TRP A 218 -5.40 5.42 14.75
C TRP A 218 -6.84 5.51 14.27
N PRO A 219 -7.71 6.36 14.87
CA PRO A 219 -7.48 7.25 16.01
C PRO A 219 -7.81 6.61 17.39
N GLY A 220 -8.07 5.29 17.44
CA GLY A 220 -8.49 4.60 18.66
C GLY A 220 -7.44 4.63 19.79
N ASP A 221 -6.14 4.59 19.43
CA ASP A 221 -5.06 4.76 20.39
C ASP A 221 -4.79 6.26 20.62
N THR A 222 -5.14 6.74 21.82
CA THR A 222 -5.00 8.16 22.20
C THR A 222 -3.54 8.60 22.31
N THR A 223 -2.61 7.71 22.67
CA THR A 223 -1.18 8.00 22.73
C THR A 223 -0.63 8.19 21.32
N LEU A 224 -1.00 7.28 20.42
CA LEU A 224 -0.64 7.38 19.02
C LEU A 224 -1.21 8.64 18.37
N THR A 225 -2.49 8.95 18.63
CA THR A 225 -3.15 10.15 18.10
C THR A 225 -2.45 11.42 18.51
N LYS A 226 -1.99 11.50 19.78
CA LYS A 226 -1.17 12.63 20.25
C LYS A 226 0.20 12.69 19.58
N ALA A 227 0.84 11.55 19.35
CA ALA A 227 2.14 11.48 18.68
C ALA A 227 2.07 11.88 17.21
N VAL A 228 0.98 11.54 16.50
CA VAL A 228 0.69 11.96 15.13
C VAL A 228 0.50 13.48 15.06
N GLY A 229 -0.26 14.07 15.98
CA GLY A 229 -0.62 15.49 15.97
C GLY A 229 -1.66 15.83 14.92
N ASP A 230 -1.60 17.07 14.41
CA ASP A 230 -2.57 17.63 13.44
C ASP A 230 -1.88 18.54 12.40
N GLY A 231 -2.67 19.27 11.63
CA GLY A 231 -2.16 20.25 10.67
C GLY A 231 -1.67 19.64 9.36
N PHE A 232 -2.21 18.51 8.96
CA PHE A 232 -1.86 17.85 7.70
C PHE A 232 -2.48 18.53 6.48
N ASP A 233 -1.66 18.65 5.43
CA ASP A 233 -2.07 19.14 4.11
C ASP A 233 -2.78 18.06 3.31
N PHE A 234 -2.29 16.82 3.42
CA PHE A 234 -2.78 15.67 2.67
C PHE A 234 -3.00 14.48 3.58
N PHE A 235 -4.09 13.77 3.33
CA PHE A 235 -4.38 12.44 3.85
C PHE A 235 -4.62 11.50 2.67
N ILE A 236 -3.97 10.36 2.70
CA ILE A 236 -4.18 9.29 1.72
C ILE A 236 -4.59 8.02 2.45
N SER A 237 -5.57 7.31 1.92
CA SER A 237 -5.84 5.91 2.23
C SER A 237 -6.04 5.16 0.92
N LYS A 238 -5.18 4.19 0.65
CA LYS A 238 -5.28 3.38 -0.57
C LYS A 238 -5.57 1.93 -0.20
N ASN A 239 -6.73 1.43 -0.63
CA ASN A 239 -7.18 0.06 -0.40
C ASN A 239 -7.43 -0.34 1.08
N VAL A 240 -7.57 0.60 2.00
CA VAL A 240 -7.84 0.32 3.42
C VAL A 240 -9.22 0.81 3.82
N LEU A 241 -9.54 2.08 3.59
CA LEU A 241 -10.87 2.63 3.86
C LEU A 241 -11.82 2.25 2.72
N LYS A 242 -12.28 1.02 2.73
CA LYS A 242 -13.25 0.45 1.79
C LYS A 242 -14.56 0.12 2.50
N ARG A 243 -15.67 0.37 1.83
CA ARG A 243 -16.98 -0.07 2.33
C ARG A 243 -16.99 -1.56 2.64
N GLY A 244 -16.42 -2.37 1.75
CA GLY A 244 -16.35 -3.82 1.93
C GLY A 244 -15.51 -4.29 3.12
N TYR A 245 -14.59 -3.47 3.62
CA TYR A 245 -13.76 -3.80 4.79
C TYR A 245 -14.33 -3.24 6.10
N ILE A 246 -15.19 -2.22 6.05
CA ILE A 246 -15.71 -1.54 7.25
C ILE A 246 -17.21 -1.82 7.41
N HIS A 247 -17.97 -1.72 6.33
CA HIS A 247 -19.44 -1.91 6.31
C HIS A 247 -19.87 -2.85 5.18
N PRO A 248 -19.40 -4.11 5.16
CA PRO A 248 -19.81 -5.04 4.12
C PRO A 248 -21.32 -5.24 4.13
N ALA A 249 -21.96 -5.25 2.94
CA ALA A 249 -23.40 -5.39 2.81
C ALA A 249 -23.92 -6.81 3.17
N GLN A 250 -23.02 -7.78 3.31
CA GLN A 250 -23.30 -9.16 3.70
C GLN A 250 -22.18 -9.62 4.65
N GLU A 251 -22.44 -10.69 5.40
CA GLU A 251 -21.45 -11.26 6.29
C GLU A 251 -20.22 -11.73 5.53
N VAL A 252 -19.04 -11.35 6.02
CA VAL A 252 -17.74 -11.72 5.49
C VAL A 252 -16.85 -12.28 6.59
N ASP A 253 -15.74 -12.93 6.20
CA ASP A 253 -14.73 -13.36 7.15
C ASP A 253 -14.20 -12.15 7.93
N LYS A 254 -14.33 -12.19 9.26
CA LYS A 254 -13.90 -11.10 10.15
C LYS A 254 -12.42 -10.72 9.98
N ARG A 255 -11.59 -11.64 9.48
CA ARG A 255 -10.18 -11.38 9.20
C ARG A 255 -9.96 -10.42 8.03
N LEU A 256 -11.00 -10.18 7.21
CA LEU A 256 -10.98 -9.23 6.10
C LEU A 256 -11.46 -7.84 6.53
N LEU A 257 -11.99 -7.70 7.74
CA LEU A 257 -12.49 -6.43 8.24
C LEU A 257 -11.35 -5.57 8.79
N VAL A 258 -11.49 -4.28 8.57
CA VAL A 258 -10.65 -3.24 9.18
C VAL A 258 -11.38 -2.70 10.41
N ASP A 259 -10.75 -2.82 11.57
CA ASP A 259 -11.22 -2.21 12.80
C ASP A 259 -10.66 -0.79 12.92
N LEU A 260 -11.52 0.21 12.89
CA LEU A 260 -11.14 1.61 13.05
C LEU A 260 -10.76 1.96 14.50
N GLY A 261 -11.03 1.07 15.46
CA GLY A 261 -10.80 1.28 16.90
C GLY A 261 -11.78 2.26 17.57
N VAL A 262 -12.66 2.88 16.79
CA VAL A 262 -13.70 3.82 17.21
C VAL A 262 -14.90 3.73 16.29
N ASP A 263 -16.02 4.33 16.66
CA ASP A 263 -17.18 4.45 15.77
C ASP A 263 -16.89 5.41 14.60
N GLU A 264 -17.71 5.31 13.58
CA GLU A 264 -17.55 6.06 12.32
C GLU A 264 -17.59 7.57 12.52
N GLU A 265 -18.47 8.07 13.38
CA GLU A 265 -18.61 9.51 13.67
C GLU A 265 -17.34 10.04 14.35
N THR A 266 -16.81 9.29 15.30
CA THR A 266 -15.56 9.59 16.00
C THR A 266 -14.38 9.58 15.04
N TYR A 267 -14.32 8.57 14.14
CA TYR A 267 -13.26 8.50 13.13
C TYR A 267 -13.29 9.71 12.19
N VAL A 268 -14.44 10.05 11.65
CA VAL A 268 -14.58 11.18 10.69
C VAL A 268 -14.30 12.52 11.39
N LYS A 269 -14.67 12.68 12.66
CA LYS A 269 -14.29 13.87 13.47
C LYS A 269 -12.77 13.93 13.70
N ALA A 270 -12.14 12.81 14.01
CA ALA A 270 -10.69 12.74 14.16
C ALA A 270 -9.97 13.09 12.84
N LEU A 271 -10.47 12.56 11.72
CA LEU A 271 -9.97 12.91 10.39
C LEU A 271 -10.09 14.41 10.10
N ALA A 272 -11.24 15.03 10.43
CA ALA A 272 -11.42 16.47 10.24
C ALA A 272 -10.48 17.29 11.15
N SER A 273 -10.19 16.82 12.36
CA SER A 273 -9.27 17.47 13.29
C SER A 273 -7.81 17.31 12.89
N LEU A 274 -7.47 16.21 12.23
CA LEU A 274 -6.13 15.93 11.70
C LEU A 274 -5.74 16.94 10.61
N MET A 275 -6.71 17.35 9.78
CA MET A 275 -6.47 18.17 8.61
C MET A 275 -6.48 19.65 8.92
N LYS A 276 -5.56 20.41 8.34
CA LYS A 276 -5.64 21.86 8.34
C LYS A 276 -6.78 22.38 7.44
N PRO A 277 -7.30 23.59 7.62
CA PRO A 277 -8.21 24.22 6.67
C PRO A 277 -7.62 24.24 5.25
N GLY A 278 -8.39 23.83 4.26
CA GLY A 278 -7.94 23.65 2.88
C GLY A 278 -7.22 22.35 2.58
N GLY A 279 -6.85 21.56 3.59
CA GLY A 279 -6.20 20.26 3.42
C GLY A 279 -7.08 19.24 2.69
N LEU A 280 -6.46 18.32 1.95
CA LEU A 280 -7.13 17.37 1.08
C LEU A 280 -7.07 15.95 1.65
N VAL A 281 -8.20 15.25 1.61
CA VAL A 281 -8.33 13.83 1.96
C VAL A 281 -8.66 13.04 0.71
N LEU A 282 -7.85 12.02 0.40
CA LEU A 282 -8.10 11.12 -0.71
C LEU A 282 -8.23 9.68 -0.19
N ILE A 283 -9.39 9.09 -0.42
CA ILE A 283 -9.65 7.65 -0.26
C ILE A 283 -9.70 7.06 -1.66
N TYR A 284 -8.76 6.18 -1.99
CA TYR A 284 -8.62 5.57 -3.32
C TYR A 284 -8.62 4.05 -3.21
N ASN A 285 -9.56 3.39 -3.87
CA ASN A 285 -9.77 1.96 -3.72
C ASN A 285 -9.83 1.24 -5.07
N LEU A 286 -9.08 0.15 -5.17
CA LEU A 286 -9.18 -0.81 -6.26
C LEU A 286 -10.12 -1.96 -5.85
N SER A 287 -10.94 -2.43 -6.77
CA SER A 287 -11.88 -3.53 -6.56
C SER A 287 -12.09 -4.35 -7.84
N PRO A 288 -12.53 -5.62 -7.74
CA PRO A 288 -13.09 -6.31 -8.89
C PRO A 288 -14.43 -5.70 -9.29
N ALA A 289 -14.96 -6.12 -10.46
CA ALA A 289 -16.31 -5.77 -10.87
C ALA A 289 -17.33 -6.13 -9.80
N GLN A 290 -18.17 -5.16 -9.45
CA GLN A 290 -19.30 -5.37 -8.54
C GLN A 290 -20.57 -5.52 -9.37
N LYS A 291 -20.97 -6.77 -9.65
CA LYS A 291 -22.17 -7.09 -10.46
C LYS A 291 -23.33 -7.47 -9.53
N PRO A 292 -24.59 -7.12 -9.85
CA PRO A 292 -25.73 -7.46 -9.01
C PRO A 292 -25.86 -8.96 -8.73
N ASP A 293 -25.53 -9.81 -9.71
CA ASP A 293 -25.56 -11.27 -9.64
C ASP A 293 -24.26 -11.91 -9.13
N ALA A 294 -23.21 -11.12 -8.97
CA ALA A 294 -21.89 -11.57 -8.53
C ALA A 294 -21.21 -10.53 -7.61
N TYR A 295 -21.98 -9.95 -6.69
CA TYR A 295 -21.48 -8.99 -5.72
C TYR A 295 -20.50 -9.65 -4.75
N ILE A 296 -19.35 -9.01 -4.53
CA ILE A 296 -18.29 -9.47 -3.62
C ILE A 296 -18.23 -8.51 -2.43
N PRO A 297 -18.87 -8.83 -1.29
CA PRO A 297 -19.09 -7.89 -0.20
C PRO A 297 -17.81 -7.25 0.37
N TRP A 298 -16.75 -8.04 0.57
CA TRP A 298 -15.48 -7.55 1.11
C TRP A 298 -14.68 -6.70 0.11
N ALA A 299 -14.97 -6.80 -1.17
CA ALA A 299 -14.22 -6.10 -2.22
C ALA A 299 -14.88 -4.79 -2.66
N ASP A 300 -16.02 -4.41 -2.09
CA ASP A 300 -16.69 -3.15 -2.41
C ASP A 300 -15.77 -1.96 -2.13
N GLY A 301 -15.30 -1.32 -3.20
CA GLY A 301 -14.31 -0.25 -3.16
C GLY A 301 -14.87 1.13 -2.83
N ARG A 302 -16.19 1.27 -2.64
CA ARG A 302 -16.81 2.56 -2.31
C ARG A 302 -16.32 3.10 -0.97
N CYS A 303 -16.50 4.41 -0.77
CA CYS A 303 -16.25 5.07 0.50
C CYS A 303 -17.06 4.42 1.62
N PRO A 304 -16.45 4.12 2.79
CA PRO A 304 -17.20 3.58 3.91
C PRO A 304 -18.09 4.61 4.62
N PHE A 305 -17.74 5.90 4.51
CA PHE A 305 -18.39 6.99 5.24
C PHE A 305 -19.52 7.61 4.44
N ASP A 306 -20.66 7.85 5.10
CA ASP A 306 -21.79 8.57 4.48
C ASP A 306 -21.40 10.00 4.12
N ARG A 307 -21.86 10.48 2.94
CA ARG A 307 -21.56 11.82 2.45
C ARG A 307 -22.02 12.92 3.42
N ASN A 308 -23.21 12.76 4.02
CA ASN A 308 -23.72 13.75 4.96
C ASN A 308 -22.89 13.79 6.25
N LEU A 309 -22.34 12.65 6.69
CA LEU A 309 -21.44 12.59 7.84
C LEU A 309 -20.16 13.37 7.57
N LEU A 310 -19.56 13.19 6.40
CA LEU A 310 -18.37 13.93 5.96
C LEU A 310 -18.63 15.44 5.91
N GLU A 311 -19.75 15.85 5.32
CA GLU A 311 -20.13 17.26 5.22
C GLU A 311 -20.40 17.90 6.60
N LYS A 312 -21.07 17.19 7.52
CA LYS A 312 -21.29 17.60 8.91
C LYS A 312 -20.01 17.73 9.72
N ALA A 313 -19.02 16.90 9.45
CA ALA A 313 -17.71 16.97 10.09
C ALA A 313 -16.85 18.14 9.57
N GLY A 314 -17.32 18.88 8.58
CA GLY A 314 -16.66 20.07 8.05
C GLY A 314 -15.81 19.81 6.81
N PHE A 315 -16.13 18.79 6.03
CA PHE A 315 -15.55 18.61 4.72
C PHE A 315 -16.42 19.19 3.61
N GLU A 316 -15.78 19.70 2.57
CA GLU A 316 -16.36 19.90 1.24
C GLU A 316 -16.10 18.61 0.45
N VAL A 317 -17.13 17.99 -0.11
CA VAL A 317 -17.00 16.77 -0.91
C VAL A 317 -16.78 17.14 -2.36
N LEU A 318 -15.53 17.08 -2.83
CA LEU A 318 -15.14 17.41 -4.20
C LEU A 318 -15.47 16.28 -5.18
N ALA A 319 -15.29 15.04 -4.75
CA ALA A 319 -15.71 13.84 -5.47
C ALA A 319 -16.16 12.77 -4.45
N TYR A 320 -17.17 11.98 -4.79
CA TYR A 320 -17.67 10.90 -3.93
C TYR A 320 -17.93 9.66 -4.77
N ASP A 321 -17.20 8.58 -4.46
CA ASP A 321 -17.23 7.32 -5.21
C ASP A 321 -17.06 7.53 -6.73
N ALA A 322 -16.22 8.49 -7.11
CA ALA A 322 -15.96 8.78 -8.51
C ALA A 322 -15.23 7.61 -9.16
N ASP A 323 -15.68 7.21 -10.35
CA ASP A 323 -15.05 6.15 -11.12
C ASP A 323 -13.71 6.61 -11.71
N ASP A 324 -12.66 5.83 -11.49
CA ASP A 324 -11.31 6.02 -12.01
C ASP A 324 -10.78 4.76 -12.70
N SER A 325 -11.68 3.88 -13.08
CA SER A 325 -11.34 2.52 -13.58
C SER A 325 -10.53 2.55 -14.86
N GLU A 326 -10.78 3.50 -15.78
CA GLU A 326 -10.01 3.62 -17.02
C GLU A 326 -8.55 3.98 -16.75
N ALA A 327 -8.29 4.96 -15.89
CA ALA A 327 -6.95 5.35 -15.49
C ALA A 327 -6.23 4.22 -14.74
N ALA A 328 -6.94 3.52 -13.85
CA ALA A 328 -6.40 2.36 -13.13
C ALA A 328 -6.00 1.23 -14.07
N ARG A 329 -6.82 0.91 -15.07
CA ARG A 329 -6.51 -0.13 -16.08
C ARG A 329 -5.33 0.25 -16.95
N THR A 330 -5.27 1.50 -17.40
CA THR A 330 -4.15 2.02 -18.18
C THR A 330 -2.85 1.91 -17.39
N MET A 331 -2.89 2.24 -16.10
CA MET A 331 -1.74 2.08 -15.20
C MET A 331 -1.42 0.60 -14.95
N GLY A 332 -2.43 -0.26 -14.75
CA GLY A 332 -2.26 -1.71 -14.59
C GLY A 332 -1.59 -2.36 -15.82
N GLN A 333 -1.95 -1.91 -17.02
CA GLN A 333 -1.30 -2.32 -18.26
C GLN A 333 0.17 -1.87 -18.32
N ALA A 334 0.47 -0.65 -17.91
CA ALA A 334 1.85 -0.16 -17.84
C ALA A 334 2.69 -0.90 -16.78
N PHE A 335 2.07 -1.42 -15.73
CA PHE A 335 2.70 -2.29 -14.74
C PHE A 335 2.75 -3.77 -15.16
N GLU A 336 2.24 -4.09 -16.36
CA GLU A 336 2.22 -5.48 -16.87
C GLU A 336 1.43 -6.44 -15.97
N TRP A 337 0.37 -5.94 -15.28
CA TRP A 337 -0.46 -6.79 -14.42
C TRP A 337 -1.31 -7.79 -15.21
N ASP A 338 -1.50 -7.55 -16.51
CA ASP A 338 -2.15 -8.43 -17.47
C ASP A 338 -1.20 -9.46 -18.09
N GLN A 339 0.05 -9.55 -17.62
CA GLN A 339 1.09 -10.43 -18.13
C GLN A 339 1.57 -11.45 -17.10
N GLY A 340 2.42 -12.39 -17.53
CA GLY A 340 3.02 -13.41 -16.67
C GLY A 340 2.17 -14.66 -16.44
N GLU A 341 2.54 -15.47 -15.47
CA GLU A 341 1.90 -16.77 -15.21
C GLU A 341 0.44 -16.68 -14.71
N LYS A 342 0.09 -15.59 -14.05
CA LYS A 342 -1.25 -15.33 -13.49
C LYS A 342 -1.71 -13.93 -13.86
N PRO A 343 -1.98 -13.70 -15.15
CA PRO A 343 -2.37 -12.39 -15.62
C PRO A 343 -3.71 -11.96 -15.03
N MET A 344 -3.82 -10.67 -14.69
CA MET A 344 -5.08 -10.06 -14.30
C MET A 344 -5.93 -9.76 -15.54
N ASP A 345 -7.21 -10.07 -15.51
CA ASP A 345 -8.16 -9.56 -16.48
C ASP A 345 -8.51 -8.10 -16.09
N LEU A 346 -7.76 -7.14 -16.65
CA LEU A 346 -7.91 -5.73 -16.27
C LEU A 346 -9.33 -5.21 -16.52
N ALA A 347 -10.03 -5.74 -17.51
CA ALA A 347 -11.40 -5.31 -17.84
C ALA A 347 -12.43 -5.74 -16.78
N ASN A 348 -12.24 -6.93 -16.19
CA ASN A 348 -13.18 -7.50 -15.21
C ASN A 348 -12.65 -7.49 -13.78
N ASP A 349 -11.33 -7.43 -13.59
CA ASP A 349 -10.68 -7.56 -12.30
C ASP A 349 -10.17 -6.22 -11.74
N LEU A 350 -10.12 -5.14 -12.54
CA LEU A 350 -9.57 -3.88 -12.09
C LEU A 350 -10.53 -2.71 -12.30
N PHE A 351 -11.16 -2.31 -11.23
CA PHE A 351 -11.98 -1.12 -11.09
C PHE A 351 -11.40 -0.24 -9.98
N ALA A 352 -11.57 1.05 -10.13
CA ALA A 352 -11.13 2.01 -9.13
C ALA A 352 -12.23 3.01 -8.83
N THR A 353 -12.40 3.32 -7.56
CA THR A 353 -13.22 4.44 -7.10
C THR A 353 -12.42 5.31 -6.16
N TYR A 354 -12.72 6.62 -6.15
CA TYR A 354 -12.13 7.51 -5.18
C TYR A 354 -13.13 8.50 -4.61
N THR A 355 -12.86 8.89 -3.36
CA THR A 355 -13.52 10.01 -2.69
C THR A 355 -12.47 11.06 -2.35
N LEU A 356 -12.71 12.29 -2.79
CA LEU A 356 -11.84 13.44 -2.57
C LEU A 356 -12.58 14.51 -1.77
N LEU A 357 -11.98 14.90 -0.65
CA LEU A 357 -12.56 15.88 0.27
C LEU A 357 -11.58 17.02 0.49
N ARG A 358 -12.13 18.21 0.80
CA ARG A 358 -11.37 19.36 1.28
C ARG A 358 -11.85 19.76 2.67
N ARG A 359 -10.93 19.96 3.61
CA ARG A 359 -11.25 20.49 4.94
C ARG A 359 -11.67 21.97 4.81
N ARG A 360 -12.87 22.31 5.27
CA ARG A 360 -13.35 23.71 5.31
C ARG A 360 -12.62 24.55 6.35
#